data_319556c775f036a5818ab561b5b544d1
#
_entry.id   319556c775f036a5818ab561b5b544d1
#
_cell.length_a   1.000
_cell.length_b   1.000
_cell.length_c   1.000
_cell.angle_alpha   90.00
_cell.angle_beta   90.00
_cell.angle_gamma   90.00
#
_symmetry.space_group_name_H-M   'P 1'
#
loop_
_entity.id
_entity.type
_entity.pdbx_description
1 polymer ?
#
loop_
_entity_poly.entity_id
_entity_poly.type
_entity_poly.pdbx_seq_one_letter_code
_entity_poly.pdbx_strand_id
1 'polypeptide(L)'
;MSKLGWEPFSASQRKSRKDEDAMFTKHLIRLRNNEVGKIGDSIPEVVLTNSHDGRNAFTLHAGLFRLVCSNGLVIADTTFEQVKIKHQWYNFDEIRKIMDGMLEVVPKVITQVQNLNLISLTDEQQIDFASKSLLTRYPKGNENLNVEDLLSPVRQGDRGNELWKIFNVVQEKLVKGGLVFNNKKEKMQKLRPITNIDRRIDVNKKLWKLTEDYV
;
A
#
# COMPACT_ATOMS: atom_id res chain seq x y z
N MET A 1 -4.58 13.89 -19.18
CA MET A 1 -4.25 13.80 -17.74
C MET A 1 -3.69 15.13 -17.20
N SER A 2 -2.82 15.83 -17.91
CA SER A 2 -2.28 17.14 -17.46
C SER A 2 -3.36 18.23 -17.22
N LYS A 3 -4.50 18.17 -17.93
CA LYS A 3 -5.62 19.13 -17.73
C LYS A 3 -6.33 18.99 -16.36
N LEU A 4 -6.09 17.88 -15.63
CA LEU A 4 -6.63 17.60 -14.30
C LEU A 4 -5.55 17.73 -13.20
N GLY A 5 -4.37 18.25 -13.53
CA GLY A 5 -3.27 18.40 -12.57
C GLY A 5 -2.59 17.08 -12.18
N TRP A 6 -2.99 15.92 -12.72
CA TRP A 6 -2.37 14.64 -12.41
C TRP A 6 -1.19 14.35 -13.36
N GLU A 7 -0.01 14.10 -12.79
CA GLU A 7 1.22 13.82 -13.52
C GLU A 7 1.84 12.49 -13.09
N PRO A 8 2.42 11.71 -14.04
CA PRO A 8 3.15 10.51 -13.71
C PRO A 8 4.38 10.84 -12.84
N PHE A 9 4.46 10.22 -11.67
CA PHE A 9 5.59 10.38 -10.75
C PHE A 9 6.55 9.19 -10.80
N SER A 10 6.02 7.98 -10.85
CA SER A 10 6.83 6.77 -10.93
C SER A 10 6.10 5.66 -11.63
N ALA A 11 6.85 4.77 -12.27
CA ALA A 11 6.34 3.56 -12.87
C ALA A 11 7.14 2.36 -12.38
N SER A 12 6.48 1.22 -12.20
CA SER A 12 7.11 -0.05 -11.91
C SER A 12 6.46 -1.16 -12.71
N GLN A 13 7.26 -2.14 -13.10
CA GLN A 13 6.84 -3.30 -13.88
C GLN A 13 7.22 -4.57 -13.13
N ARG A 14 6.38 -5.60 -13.22
CA ARG A 14 6.72 -6.92 -12.72
C ARG A 14 7.87 -7.49 -13.56
N LYS A 15 8.93 -7.97 -12.89
CA LYS A 15 9.99 -8.68 -13.61
C LYS A 15 9.47 -10.01 -14.15
N SER A 16 9.62 -10.24 -15.44
CA SER A 16 9.42 -11.55 -16.05
C SER A 16 10.68 -12.42 -15.87
N ARG A 17 10.50 -13.73 -15.89
CA ARG A 17 11.62 -14.69 -15.94
C ARG A 17 12.10 -14.93 -17.38
N LYS A 18 11.28 -14.61 -18.37
CA LYS A 18 11.57 -14.70 -19.79
C LYS A 18 11.41 -13.32 -20.42
N ASP A 19 12.34 -12.90 -21.23
CA ASP A 19 12.32 -11.59 -21.89
C ASP A 19 11.14 -11.43 -22.84
N GLU A 20 10.71 -12.51 -23.49
CA GLU A 20 9.54 -12.56 -24.36
C GLU A 20 8.23 -12.19 -23.64
N ASP A 21 8.12 -12.55 -22.38
CA ASP A 21 6.94 -12.26 -21.54
C ASP A 21 7.00 -10.85 -20.90
N ALA A 22 8.11 -10.13 -21.03
CA ALA A 22 8.30 -8.84 -20.36
C ALA A 22 7.26 -7.80 -20.79
N MET A 23 6.87 -7.80 -22.07
CA MET A 23 5.86 -6.87 -22.61
C MET A 23 4.45 -7.13 -22.05
N PHE A 24 4.16 -8.35 -21.60
CA PHE A 24 2.84 -8.76 -21.10
C PHE A 24 2.72 -8.69 -19.59
N THR A 25 3.74 -8.19 -18.89
CA THR A 25 3.74 -8.11 -17.43
C THR A 25 2.88 -6.95 -16.93
N LYS A 26 2.43 -7.06 -15.67
CA LYS A 26 1.64 -6.03 -15.02
C LYS A 26 2.49 -4.80 -14.72
N HIS A 27 1.95 -3.64 -15.06
CA HIS A 27 2.52 -2.32 -14.79
C HIS A 27 1.74 -1.63 -13.66
N LEU A 28 2.46 -0.83 -12.89
CA LEU A 28 1.92 0.06 -11.89
C LEU A 28 2.49 1.45 -12.15
N ILE A 29 1.61 2.43 -12.33
CA ILE A 29 1.97 3.84 -12.47
C ILE A 29 1.40 4.60 -11.29
N ARG A 30 2.20 5.47 -10.69
CA ARG A 30 1.80 6.39 -9.63
C ARG A 30 1.65 7.77 -10.24
N LEU A 31 0.51 8.39 -10.00
CA LEU A 31 0.20 9.74 -10.46
C LEU A 31 0.08 10.65 -9.23
N ARG A 32 0.68 11.82 -9.29
CA ARG A 32 0.56 12.89 -8.29
C ARG A 32 -0.22 14.04 -8.86
N ASN A 33 -0.95 14.73 -7.99
CA ASN A 33 -1.54 16.02 -8.28
C ASN A 33 -0.83 17.08 -7.43
N ASN A 34 -0.26 18.10 -8.08
CA ASN A 34 0.48 19.16 -7.41
C ASN A 34 -0.42 20.08 -6.57
N GLU A 35 -1.74 20.09 -6.83
CA GLU A 35 -2.73 20.86 -6.08
C GLU A 35 -3.14 20.15 -4.78
N VAL A 36 -2.88 18.84 -4.69
CA VAL A 36 -3.18 18.04 -3.49
C VAL A 36 -2.04 18.15 -2.49
N GLY A 37 -2.35 18.70 -1.33
CA GLY A 37 -1.37 18.93 -0.25
C GLY A 37 -0.75 17.66 0.30
N LYS A 38 0.40 17.81 0.97
CA LYS A 38 1.03 16.75 1.75
C LYS A 38 0.32 16.57 3.08
N ILE A 39 0.33 15.32 3.58
CA ILE A 39 -0.15 14.96 4.92
C ILE A 39 1.07 14.55 5.73
N GLY A 40 1.62 15.49 6.50
CA GLY A 40 2.91 15.25 7.16
C GLY A 40 3.98 14.88 6.13
N ASP A 41 4.56 13.69 6.25
CA ASP A 41 5.56 13.14 5.33
C ASP A 41 4.95 12.28 4.20
N SER A 42 3.64 12.29 4.03
CA SER A 42 2.93 11.46 3.05
C SER A 42 2.29 12.30 1.94
N ILE A 43 2.22 11.73 0.75
CA ILE A 43 1.61 12.34 -0.43
C ILE A 43 0.50 11.43 -0.94
N PRO A 44 -0.73 11.96 -1.09
CA PRO A 44 -1.80 11.27 -1.79
C PRO A 44 -1.47 11.09 -3.27
N GLU A 45 -1.72 9.90 -3.78
CA GLU A 45 -1.44 9.54 -5.17
C GLU A 45 -2.56 8.67 -5.73
N VAL A 46 -2.73 8.72 -7.04
CA VAL A 46 -3.52 7.74 -7.78
C VAL A 46 -2.58 6.64 -8.26
N VAL A 47 -2.93 5.40 -7.94
CA VAL A 47 -2.20 4.22 -8.38
C VAL A 47 -2.97 3.53 -9.48
N LEU A 48 -2.38 3.52 -10.66
CA LEU A 48 -2.91 2.87 -11.85
C LEU A 48 -2.21 1.54 -12.04
N THR A 49 -2.99 0.47 -12.20
CA THR A 49 -2.44 -0.83 -12.58
C THR A 49 -3.03 -1.28 -13.90
N ASN A 50 -2.18 -1.79 -14.79
CA ASN A 50 -2.55 -2.31 -16.09
C ASN A 50 -1.71 -3.54 -16.44
N SER A 51 -2.22 -4.41 -17.34
CA SER A 51 -1.44 -5.48 -17.93
C SER A 51 -1.85 -5.66 -19.40
N HIS A 52 -0.88 -5.93 -20.25
CA HIS A 52 -1.10 -6.09 -21.70
C HIS A 52 -1.49 -7.53 -22.10
N ASP A 53 -1.65 -8.44 -21.10
CA ASP A 53 -2.01 -9.84 -21.36
C ASP A 53 -3.52 -10.05 -21.57
N GLY A 54 -4.32 -8.99 -21.54
CA GLY A 54 -5.78 -9.03 -21.67
C GLY A 54 -6.52 -9.68 -20.50
N ARG A 55 -5.79 -10.22 -19.51
CA ARG A 55 -6.34 -10.96 -18.36
C ARG A 55 -6.70 -10.05 -17.19
N ASN A 56 -6.10 -8.87 -17.12
CA ASN A 56 -6.34 -7.92 -16.04
C ASN A 56 -6.90 -6.61 -16.58
N ALA A 57 -8.01 -6.18 -16.02
CA ALA A 57 -8.59 -4.88 -16.33
C ALA A 57 -7.67 -3.74 -15.85
N PHE A 58 -7.75 -2.62 -16.55
CA PHE A 58 -7.22 -1.36 -16.08
C PHE A 58 -7.86 -1.00 -14.74
N THR A 59 -7.05 -0.76 -13.72
CA THR A 59 -7.57 -0.51 -12.37
C THR A 59 -6.92 0.74 -11.77
N LEU A 60 -7.75 1.62 -11.23
CA LEU A 60 -7.34 2.80 -10.48
C LEU A 60 -7.58 2.56 -8.98
N HIS A 61 -6.64 3.02 -8.17
CA HIS A 61 -6.71 2.96 -6.70
C HIS A 61 -6.26 4.30 -6.13
N ALA A 62 -6.89 4.75 -5.05
CA ALA A 62 -6.31 5.78 -4.21
C ALA A 62 -5.10 5.22 -3.46
N GLY A 63 -4.07 6.01 -3.30
CA GLY A 63 -2.85 5.63 -2.60
C GLY A 63 -2.31 6.75 -1.74
N LEU A 64 -1.64 6.38 -0.65
CA LEU A 64 -0.89 7.29 0.19
C LEU A 64 0.56 6.84 0.23
N PHE A 65 1.49 7.74 -0.09
CA PHE A 65 2.91 7.40 -0.19
C PHE A 65 3.74 8.32 0.69
N ARG A 66 4.52 7.72 1.58
CA ARG A 66 5.47 8.47 2.40
C ARG A 66 6.70 8.87 1.57
N LEU A 67 7.15 10.13 1.76
CA LEU A 67 8.34 10.66 1.10
C LEU A 67 9.62 9.95 1.55
N VAL A 68 9.67 9.57 2.81
CA VAL A 68 10.88 9.03 3.48
C VAL A 68 11.11 7.55 3.15
N CYS A 69 10.06 6.82 2.82
CA CYS A 69 10.15 5.43 2.42
C CYS A 69 9.35 5.23 1.13
N SER A 70 9.92 4.53 0.18
CA SER A 70 9.20 4.17 -1.06
C SER A 70 8.05 3.18 -0.85
N ASN A 71 7.54 3.06 0.38
CA ASN A 71 6.38 2.26 0.70
C ASN A 71 5.14 2.97 0.17
N GLY A 72 4.46 2.34 -0.75
CA GLY A 72 3.16 2.79 -1.18
C GLY A 72 2.08 2.08 -0.39
N LEU A 73 1.21 2.85 0.24
CA LEU A 73 -0.05 2.35 0.78
C LEU A 73 -1.12 2.53 -0.29
N VAL A 74 -1.76 1.44 -0.66
CA VAL A 74 -2.99 1.48 -1.45
C VAL A 74 -4.15 1.36 -0.48
N ILE A 75 -4.95 2.42 -0.38
CA ILE A 75 -6.08 2.51 0.53
C ILE A 75 -7.25 1.73 -0.06
N ALA A 76 -7.89 0.92 0.77
CA ALA A 76 -9.18 0.33 0.47
C ALA A 76 -10.27 1.30 0.94
N ASP A 77 -10.64 2.26 0.11
CA ASP A 77 -11.88 2.99 0.36
C ASP A 77 -13.04 2.17 -0.19
N THR A 78 -14.06 1.96 0.63
CA THR A 78 -15.29 1.24 0.25
C THR A 78 -16.10 2.00 -0.81
N THR A 79 -15.85 3.31 -0.97
CA THR A 79 -16.48 4.14 -2.01
C THR A 79 -15.76 4.03 -3.36
N PHE A 80 -14.52 3.53 -3.38
CA PHE A 80 -13.78 3.22 -4.60
C PHE A 80 -13.69 1.70 -4.79
N GLU A 81 -14.81 1.11 -5.17
CA GLU A 81 -14.73 -0.17 -5.87
C GLU A 81 -13.74 -0.04 -7.02
N GLN A 82 -12.85 -1.02 -7.14
CA GLN A 82 -11.94 -1.16 -8.28
C GLN A 82 -12.70 -0.84 -9.56
N VAL A 83 -12.51 0.35 -10.12
CA VAL A 83 -13.08 0.63 -11.42
C VAL A 83 -12.29 -0.17 -12.43
N LYS A 84 -12.85 -1.31 -12.79
CA LYS A 84 -12.30 -2.21 -13.82
C LYS A 84 -12.81 -1.76 -15.16
N ILE A 85 -11.98 -1.06 -15.91
CA ILE A 85 -12.28 -0.69 -17.29
C ILE A 85 -11.82 -1.85 -18.20
N LYS A 86 -12.77 -2.44 -18.92
CA LYS A 86 -12.44 -3.48 -19.93
C LYS A 86 -11.62 -2.87 -21.05
N HIS A 87 -10.54 -3.55 -21.50
CA HIS A 87 -9.59 -3.08 -22.52
C HIS A 87 -10.19 -2.74 -23.88
N GLN A 88 -11.42 -3.14 -24.18
CA GLN A 88 -11.97 -3.06 -25.54
C GLN A 88 -12.56 -1.70 -25.92
N TRP A 89 -12.86 -0.82 -24.93
CA TRP A 89 -13.50 0.48 -25.19
C TRP A 89 -13.03 1.50 -24.16
N TYR A 90 -11.87 2.14 -24.40
CA TYR A 90 -11.42 3.25 -23.58
C TYR A 90 -12.33 4.46 -23.80
N ASN A 91 -13.20 4.74 -22.84
CA ASN A 91 -13.86 6.02 -22.77
C ASN A 91 -13.02 6.95 -21.87
N PHE A 92 -12.39 7.95 -22.50
CA PHE A 92 -11.55 8.92 -21.78
C PHE A 92 -12.35 9.70 -20.73
N ASP A 93 -13.63 9.95 -20.97
CA ASP A 93 -14.52 10.65 -20.04
C ASP A 93 -14.82 9.80 -18.79
N GLU A 94 -14.86 8.48 -18.93
CA GLU A 94 -15.04 7.58 -17.78
C GLU A 94 -13.79 7.60 -16.88
N ILE A 95 -12.60 7.54 -17.46
CA ILE A 95 -11.34 7.69 -16.72
C ILE A 95 -11.29 9.04 -16.01
N ARG A 96 -11.72 10.09 -16.68
CA ARG A 96 -11.78 11.44 -16.14
C ARG A 96 -12.70 11.53 -14.93
N LYS A 97 -13.93 11.02 -15.03
CA LYS A 97 -14.88 10.98 -13.91
C LYS A 97 -14.34 10.25 -12.69
N ILE A 98 -13.62 9.14 -12.92
CA ILE A 98 -12.98 8.39 -11.85
C ILE A 98 -11.89 9.20 -11.17
N MET A 99 -11.06 9.88 -11.96
CA MET A 99 -9.98 10.73 -11.42
C MET A 99 -10.54 11.94 -10.66
N ASP A 100 -11.62 12.55 -11.15
CA ASP A 100 -12.32 13.62 -10.45
C ASP A 100 -12.90 13.11 -9.12
N GLY A 101 -13.52 11.93 -9.10
CA GLY A 101 -13.99 11.28 -7.88
C GLY A 101 -12.86 11.00 -6.87
N MET A 102 -11.65 10.72 -7.33
CA MET A 102 -10.50 10.54 -6.44
C MET A 102 -10.09 11.82 -5.72
N LEU A 103 -10.31 13.00 -6.32
CA LEU A 103 -10.09 14.28 -5.65
C LEU A 103 -11.04 14.47 -4.45
N GLU A 104 -12.23 13.89 -4.48
CA GLU A 104 -13.18 13.93 -3.36
C GLU A 104 -12.80 12.98 -2.21
N VAL A 105 -12.06 11.90 -2.52
CA VAL A 105 -11.63 10.91 -1.52
C VAL A 105 -10.39 11.35 -0.77
N VAL A 106 -9.49 12.05 -1.43
CA VAL A 106 -8.23 12.49 -0.81
C VAL A 106 -8.46 13.26 0.50
N PRO A 107 -9.38 14.24 0.62
CA PRO A 107 -9.64 14.91 1.88
C PRO A 107 -10.10 13.95 2.99
N LYS A 108 -10.92 12.95 2.67
CA LYS A 108 -11.38 11.94 3.64
C LYS A 108 -10.20 11.11 4.17
N VAL A 109 -9.31 10.70 3.28
CA VAL A 109 -8.09 9.97 3.65
C VAL A 109 -7.19 10.84 4.53
N ILE A 110 -7.06 12.13 4.23
CA ILE A 110 -6.33 13.08 5.07
C ILE A 110 -6.88 13.08 6.48
N THR A 111 -8.20 13.25 6.62
CA THR A 111 -8.88 13.24 7.91
C THR A 111 -8.68 11.91 8.66
N GLN A 112 -8.79 10.77 7.97
CA GLN A 112 -8.54 9.46 8.57
C GLN A 112 -7.11 9.36 9.11
N VAL A 113 -6.09 9.76 8.34
CA VAL A 113 -4.70 9.74 8.81
C VAL A 113 -4.49 10.67 10.00
N GLN A 114 -5.11 11.85 9.99
CA GLN A 114 -5.08 12.76 11.14
C GLN A 114 -5.67 12.10 12.39
N ASN A 115 -6.81 11.42 12.25
CA ASN A 115 -7.43 10.68 13.35
C ASN A 115 -6.53 9.55 13.85
N LEU A 116 -5.91 8.76 12.95
CA LEU A 116 -4.97 7.71 13.33
C LEU A 116 -3.73 8.24 14.08
N ASN A 117 -3.33 9.49 13.85
CA ASN A 117 -2.26 10.14 14.60
C ASN A 117 -2.69 10.59 16.02
N LEU A 118 -3.98 10.71 16.28
CA LEU A 118 -4.50 11.07 17.61
C LEU A 118 -4.71 9.85 18.53
N ILE A 119 -4.72 8.66 17.95
CA ILE A 119 -4.96 7.40 18.69
C ILE A 119 -3.63 6.84 19.15
N SER A 120 -3.44 6.75 20.45
CA SER A 120 -2.28 6.10 21.09
C SER A 120 -2.64 4.68 21.51
N LEU A 121 -1.86 3.71 21.03
CA LEU A 121 -2.03 2.29 21.38
C LEU A 121 -1.23 1.92 22.62
N THR A 122 -1.83 1.12 23.51
CA THR A 122 -1.08 0.42 24.58
C THR A 122 -0.14 -0.61 23.99
N ASP A 123 0.82 -1.11 24.77
CA ASP A 123 1.76 -2.15 24.30
C ASP A 123 1.02 -3.43 23.89
N GLU A 124 -0.04 -3.80 24.61
CA GLU A 124 -0.89 -4.95 24.27
C GLU A 124 -1.62 -4.72 22.95
N GLN A 125 -2.16 -3.53 22.73
CA GLN A 125 -2.82 -3.18 21.46
C GLN A 125 -1.85 -3.14 20.27
N GLN A 126 -0.60 -2.69 20.50
CA GLN A 126 0.44 -2.72 19.48
C GLN A 126 0.78 -4.16 19.07
N ILE A 127 0.93 -5.06 20.04
CA ILE A 127 1.19 -6.49 19.81
C ILE A 127 -0.01 -7.13 19.07
N ASP A 128 -1.23 -6.83 19.49
CA ASP A 128 -2.45 -7.33 18.83
C ASP A 128 -2.52 -6.84 17.38
N PHE A 129 -2.30 -5.53 17.14
CA PHE A 129 -2.26 -4.96 15.78
C PHE A 129 -1.19 -5.64 14.91
N ALA A 130 0.03 -5.82 15.43
CA ALA A 130 1.12 -6.45 14.70
C ALA A 130 0.83 -7.93 14.40
N SER A 131 0.21 -8.65 15.35
CA SER A 131 -0.20 -10.05 15.20
C SER A 131 -1.26 -10.21 14.10
N LYS A 132 -2.32 -9.40 14.13
CA LYS A 132 -3.37 -9.39 13.10
C LYS A 132 -2.79 -8.95 11.75
N SER A 133 -1.87 -7.99 11.74
CA SER A 133 -1.19 -7.52 10.54
C SER A 133 -0.34 -8.62 9.89
N LEU A 134 0.33 -9.46 10.68
CA LEU A 134 1.09 -10.60 10.17
C LEU A 134 0.19 -11.56 9.37
N LEU A 135 -1.04 -11.77 9.83
CA LEU A 135 -2.01 -12.64 9.14
C LEU A 135 -2.44 -12.11 7.77
N THR A 136 -2.35 -10.80 7.53
CA THR A 136 -2.64 -10.22 6.21
C THR A 136 -1.67 -10.73 5.15
N ARG A 137 -0.41 -10.96 5.54
CA ARG A 137 0.64 -11.51 4.67
C ARG A 137 0.71 -13.04 4.73
N TYR A 138 0.49 -13.62 5.90
CA TYR A 138 0.57 -15.04 6.20
C TYR A 138 -0.73 -15.52 6.86
N PRO A 139 -1.77 -15.87 6.08
CA PRO A 139 -3.09 -16.23 6.64
C PRO A 139 -3.08 -17.45 7.60
N LYS A 140 -2.05 -18.29 7.51
CA LYS A 140 -1.83 -19.43 8.42
C LYS A 140 -0.86 -19.11 9.56
N GLY A 141 -0.50 -17.82 9.73
CA GLY A 141 0.57 -17.40 10.62
C GLY A 141 1.98 -17.71 10.06
N ASN A 142 2.99 -17.27 10.76
CA ASN A 142 4.38 -17.61 10.53
C ASN A 142 5.10 -17.69 11.88
N GLU A 143 5.15 -18.88 12.42
CA GLU A 143 5.72 -19.17 13.76
C GLU A 143 7.20 -18.77 13.90
N ASN A 144 7.90 -18.58 12.78
CA ASN A 144 9.32 -18.21 12.81
C ASN A 144 9.53 -16.69 12.91
N LEU A 145 8.48 -15.87 12.76
CA LEU A 145 8.55 -14.42 12.87
C LEU A 145 8.11 -13.99 14.27
N ASN A 146 8.99 -13.30 14.99
CA ASN A 146 8.58 -12.63 16.21
C ASN A 146 7.75 -11.39 15.87
N VAL A 147 6.58 -11.27 16.48
CA VAL A 147 5.65 -10.16 16.27
C VAL A 147 6.26 -8.83 16.74
N GLU A 148 7.03 -8.83 17.82
CA GLU A 148 7.71 -7.65 18.35
C GLU A 148 8.69 -7.04 17.35
N ASP A 149 9.34 -7.86 16.49
CA ASP A 149 10.23 -7.36 15.45
C ASP A 149 9.49 -6.51 14.40
N LEU A 150 8.17 -6.74 14.21
CA LEU A 150 7.34 -5.90 13.34
C LEU A 150 7.16 -4.50 13.90
N LEU A 151 7.22 -4.34 15.22
CA LEU A 151 7.04 -3.05 15.92
C LEU A 151 8.33 -2.25 16.03
N SER A 152 9.49 -2.81 15.65
CA SER A 152 10.78 -2.15 15.73
C SER A 152 10.96 -1.10 14.64
N PRO A 153 10.92 0.22 14.93
CA PRO A 153 11.03 1.26 13.93
C PRO A 153 12.46 1.33 13.35
N VAL A 154 12.55 1.54 12.04
CA VAL A 154 13.84 1.73 11.36
C VAL A 154 14.34 3.17 11.48
N ARG A 155 13.42 4.12 11.62
CA ARG A 155 13.71 5.55 11.65
C ARG A 155 13.30 6.17 12.99
N GLN A 156 14.04 7.20 13.39
CA GLN A 156 13.71 7.92 14.62
C GLN A 156 12.33 8.60 14.55
N GLY A 157 11.94 9.13 13.41
CA GLY A 157 10.62 9.76 13.21
C GLY A 157 9.44 8.81 13.27
N ASP A 158 9.68 7.49 13.19
CA ASP A 158 8.65 6.45 13.29
C ASP A 158 8.48 5.92 14.72
N ARG A 159 9.24 6.46 15.69
CA ARG A 159 9.10 6.11 17.12
C ARG A 159 7.86 6.77 17.69
N GLY A 160 7.09 6.01 18.45
CA GLY A 160 5.87 6.45 19.14
C GLY A 160 4.83 5.34 19.15
N ASN A 161 3.74 5.59 19.82
CA ASN A 161 2.65 4.65 20.00
C ASN A 161 1.37 5.09 19.25
N GLU A 162 1.44 6.17 18.47
CA GLU A 162 0.32 6.59 17.64
C GLU A 162 0.03 5.53 16.57
N LEU A 163 -1.23 5.20 16.40
CA LEU A 163 -1.67 4.14 15.46
C LEU A 163 -1.11 4.33 14.05
N TRP A 164 -1.02 5.57 13.57
CA TRP A 164 -0.42 5.87 12.27
C TRP A 164 1.06 5.50 12.19
N LYS A 165 1.83 5.76 13.24
CA LYS A 165 3.26 5.39 13.30
C LYS A 165 3.44 3.87 13.34
N ILE A 166 2.68 3.21 14.25
CA ILE A 166 2.69 1.74 14.36
C ILE A 166 2.29 1.10 13.04
N PHE A 167 1.22 1.59 12.39
CA PHE A 167 0.80 1.14 11.07
C PHE A 167 1.94 1.20 10.05
N ASN A 168 2.63 2.35 9.95
CA ASN A 168 3.72 2.54 8.98
C ASN A 168 4.91 1.62 9.24
N VAL A 169 5.30 1.43 10.51
CA VAL A 169 6.39 0.53 10.89
C VAL A 169 6.06 -0.91 10.49
N VAL A 170 4.88 -1.39 10.86
CA VAL A 170 4.42 -2.76 10.55
C VAL A 170 4.28 -2.95 9.03
N GLN A 171 3.67 -1.99 8.33
CA GLN A 171 3.53 -2.03 6.88
C GLN A 171 4.89 -2.13 6.18
N GLU A 172 5.87 -1.32 6.59
CA GLU A 172 7.21 -1.36 6.00
C GLU A 172 7.85 -2.73 6.15
N LYS A 173 7.81 -3.30 7.36
CA LYS A 173 8.35 -4.63 7.65
C LYS A 173 7.65 -5.72 6.84
N LEU A 174 6.33 -5.68 6.74
CA LEU A 174 5.56 -6.66 5.99
C LEU A 174 5.76 -6.52 4.48
N VAL A 175 5.84 -5.31 3.93
CA VAL A 175 5.91 -5.09 2.48
C VAL A 175 7.34 -5.17 1.95
N LYS A 176 8.29 -4.45 2.57
CA LYS A 176 9.71 -4.48 2.17
C LYS A 176 10.46 -5.69 2.69
N GLY A 177 9.97 -6.29 3.77
CA GLY A 177 10.68 -7.37 4.43
C GLY A 177 11.88 -6.86 5.23
N GLY A 178 12.94 -7.66 5.22
CA GLY A 178 14.18 -7.28 5.90
C GLY A 178 14.31 -7.86 7.32
N LEU A 179 13.22 -8.37 7.91
CA LEU A 179 13.26 -9.08 9.18
C LEU A 179 14.11 -10.36 9.05
N VAL A 180 14.92 -10.60 10.05
CA VAL A 180 15.75 -11.80 10.13
C VAL A 180 15.09 -12.78 11.11
N PHE A 181 15.00 -14.03 10.73
CA PHE A 181 14.41 -15.09 11.55
C PHE A 181 15.06 -16.43 11.26
N ASN A 182 14.98 -17.34 12.20
CA ASN A 182 15.42 -18.72 11.98
C ASN A 182 14.28 -19.55 11.38
N ASN A 183 14.55 -20.28 10.31
CA ASN A 183 13.59 -21.20 9.76
C ASN A 183 13.51 -22.50 10.59
N LYS A 184 12.59 -23.41 10.22
CA LYS A 184 12.41 -24.72 10.90
C LYS A 184 13.68 -25.61 10.95
N LYS A 185 14.72 -25.27 10.19
CA LYS A 185 16.05 -25.95 10.18
C LYS A 185 17.11 -25.12 10.90
N GLU A 186 16.71 -24.18 11.75
CA GLU A 186 17.59 -23.26 12.49
C GLU A 186 18.53 -22.41 11.61
N LYS A 187 18.23 -22.33 10.32
CA LYS A 187 19.00 -21.47 9.40
C LYS A 187 18.42 -20.05 9.40
N MET A 188 19.33 -19.10 9.58
CA MET A 188 19.01 -17.68 9.48
C MET A 188 18.47 -17.34 8.08
N GLN A 189 17.32 -16.72 8.03
CA GLN A 189 16.66 -16.24 6.81
C GLN A 189 16.23 -14.80 6.96
N LYS A 190 16.15 -14.12 5.83
CA LYS A 190 15.64 -12.75 5.76
C LYS A 190 14.30 -12.74 5.05
N LEU A 191 13.32 -12.06 5.64
CA LEU A 191 12.02 -11.85 5.03
C LEU A 191 12.20 -11.10 3.70
N ARG A 192 11.73 -11.70 2.61
CA ARG A 192 11.84 -11.11 1.26
C ARG A 192 10.76 -10.05 1.04
N PRO A 193 11.02 -9.01 0.23
CA PRO A 193 10.00 -8.04 -0.13
C PRO A 193 8.85 -8.68 -0.94
N ILE A 194 7.66 -8.07 -0.86
CA ILE A 194 6.55 -8.44 -1.75
C ILE A 194 6.78 -7.77 -3.10
N THR A 195 7.19 -8.54 -4.10
CA THR A 195 7.44 -8.05 -5.47
C THR A 195 6.22 -8.17 -6.38
N ASN A 196 5.26 -9.04 -6.04
CA ASN A 196 4.00 -9.16 -6.77
C ASN A 196 3.10 -7.97 -6.47
N ILE A 197 2.68 -7.24 -7.51
CA ILE A 197 1.89 -6.01 -7.41
C ILE A 197 0.53 -6.27 -6.75
N ASP A 198 -0.20 -7.32 -7.18
CA ASP A 198 -1.52 -7.63 -6.65
C ASP A 198 -1.47 -8.00 -5.17
N ARG A 199 -0.49 -8.84 -4.80
CA ARG A 199 -0.29 -9.23 -3.41
C ARG A 199 0.07 -8.03 -2.53
N ARG A 200 0.89 -7.11 -3.06
CA ARG A 200 1.24 -5.88 -2.35
C ARG A 200 0.01 -5.00 -2.12
N ILE A 201 -0.83 -4.82 -3.15
CA ILE A 201 -2.09 -4.08 -3.04
C ILE A 201 -3.02 -4.76 -2.03
N ASP A 202 -3.21 -6.08 -2.11
CA ASP A 202 -4.08 -6.84 -1.20
C ASP A 202 -3.64 -6.69 0.27
N VAL A 203 -2.35 -6.88 0.55
CA VAL A 203 -1.82 -6.72 1.92
C VAL A 203 -2.03 -5.29 2.43
N ASN A 204 -1.76 -4.27 1.60
CA ASN A 204 -1.98 -2.87 1.99
C ASN A 204 -3.45 -2.57 2.31
N LYS A 205 -4.38 -3.05 1.48
CA LYS A 205 -5.81 -2.88 1.72
C LYS A 205 -6.27 -3.53 3.02
N LYS A 206 -5.81 -4.76 3.29
CA LYS A 206 -6.12 -5.47 4.53
C LYS A 206 -5.55 -4.77 5.75
N LEU A 207 -4.30 -4.27 5.66
CA LEU A 207 -3.68 -3.49 6.73
C LEU A 207 -4.44 -2.19 7.01
N TRP A 208 -4.86 -1.48 5.96
CA TRP A 208 -5.65 -0.26 6.12
C TRP A 208 -6.98 -0.55 6.81
N LYS A 209 -7.69 -1.56 6.33
CA LYS A 209 -8.97 -1.96 6.95
C LYS A 209 -8.81 -2.35 8.42
N LEU A 210 -7.69 -2.99 8.77
CA LEU A 210 -7.41 -3.38 10.16
C LEU A 210 -7.32 -2.17 11.10
N THR A 211 -6.96 -0.98 10.61
CA THR A 211 -6.93 0.22 11.48
C THR A 211 -8.31 0.61 11.99
N GLU A 212 -9.39 0.21 11.30
CA GLU A 212 -10.77 0.50 11.70
C GLU A 212 -11.15 -0.18 13.02
N ASP A 213 -10.48 -1.29 13.39
CA ASP A 213 -10.71 -2.01 14.64
C ASP A 213 -10.18 -1.25 15.87
N TYR A 214 -9.41 -0.17 15.67
CA TYR A 214 -8.73 0.61 16.73
C TYR A 214 -9.17 2.08 16.80
N VAL A 215 -10.17 2.46 15.99
CA VAL A 215 -10.73 3.82 15.89
C VAL A 215 -11.93 4.01 16.84
#